data_781950f80716fe9ffa1b8da4883c05a5
#
_entry.id   781950f80716fe9ffa1b8da4883c05a5
#
_cell.length_a   1.000
_cell.length_b   1.000
_cell.length_c   1.000
_cell.angle_alpha   90.00
_cell.angle_beta   90.00
_cell.angle_gamma   90.00
#
_symmetry.space_group_name_H-M   'P 1'
#
loop_
_entity.id
_entity.type
_entity.pdbx_description
1 polymer ?
#
loop_
_entity_poly.entity_id
_entity_poly.type
_entity_poly.pdbx_seq_one_letter_code
_entity_poly.pdbx_strand_id
1 'polypeptide(L)' 'MAFNYNKLRGRIIEKYGTQGRFAKAMGVSERTLSLKLNNKIFFSQDEITKISELLSIVSDEIQVYFFEKEVQ' A
#
# COMPACT_ATOMS: atom_id res chain seq x y z
N MET A 1 -6.05 -9.52 13.18
CA MET A 1 -7.02 -8.84 12.32
C MET A 1 -6.36 -8.36 11.05
N ALA A 2 -6.99 -8.57 9.91
CA ALA A 2 -6.44 -8.17 8.64
C ALA A 2 -6.94 -6.79 8.22
N PHE A 3 -6.12 -6.07 7.47
CA PHE A 3 -6.54 -4.82 6.84
C PHE A 3 -6.96 -5.09 5.41
N ASN A 4 -7.91 -4.30 4.93
CA ASN A 4 -8.35 -4.39 3.55
C ASN A 4 -7.56 -3.39 2.72
N TYR A 5 -6.66 -3.89 1.88
CA TYR A 5 -5.81 -3.04 1.04
C TYR A 5 -6.30 -2.93 -0.41
N ASN A 6 -7.57 -3.27 -0.67
CA ASN A 6 -8.09 -3.22 -2.04
C ASN A 6 -8.01 -1.82 -2.65
N LYS A 7 -8.32 -0.79 -1.88
CA LYS A 7 -8.20 0.59 -2.35
C LYS A 7 -6.75 0.94 -2.66
N LEU A 8 -5.83 0.51 -1.79
CA LEU A 8 -4.41 0.76 -1.99
C LEU A 8 -3.92 0.06 -3.26
N ARG A 9 -4.31 -1.20 -3.45
CA ARG A 9 -3.96 -1.94 -4.67
C ARG A 9 -4.47 -1.23 -5.91
N GLY A 10 -5.71 -0.77 -5.89
CA GLY A 10 -6.28 -0.04 -7.02
C GLY A 10 -5.51 1.23 -7.33
N ARG A 11 -5.12 1.96 -6.31
CA ARG A 11 -4.36 3.19 -6.47
C ARG A 11 -2.98 2.91 -7.05
N ILE A 12 -2.33 1.83 -6.61
CA ILE A 12 -1.04 1.40 -7.14
C ILE A 12 -1.14 1.13 -8.64
N ILE A 13 -2.12 0.34 -9.04
CA ILE A 13 -2.31 0.00 -10.45
C ILE A 13 -2.67 1.24 -11.27
N GLU A 14 -3.50 2.11 -10.73
CA GLU A 14 -3.90 3.34 -11.40
C GLU A 14 -2.69 4.24 -11.72
N LYS A 15 -1.78 4.37 -10.76
CA LYS A 15 -0.64 5.28 -10.89
C LYS A 15 0.59 4.64 -11.55
N TYR A 16 0.84 3.36 -11.31
CA TYR A 16 2.08 2.70 -11.73
C TYR A 16 1.88 1.57 -12.73
N GLY A 17 0.65 1.16 -12.95
CA GLY A 17 0.32 0.12 -13.91
C GLY A 17 0.47 -1.30 -13.37
N THR A 18 1.53 -1.58 -12.63
CA THR A 18 1.74 -2.90 -12.02
C THR A 18 2.31 -2.74 -10.61
N GLN A 19 2.06 -3.76 -9.80
CA GLN A 19 2.61 -3.83 -8.46
C GLN A 19 4.14 -3.86 -8.47
N GLY A 20 4.73 -4.55 -9.47
CA GLY A 20 6.17 -4.63 -9.61
C GLY A 20 6.81 -3.26 -9.88
N ARG A 21 6.18 -2.45 -10.71
CA ARG A 21 6.67 -1.10 -10.98
C ARG A 21 6.63 -0.23 -9.73
N PHE A 22 5.57 -0.38 -8.94
CA PHE A 22 5.46 0.38 -7.69
C PHE A 22 6.50 -0.08 -6.67
N ALA A 23 6.72 -1.39 -6.56
CA ALA A 23 7.74 -1.93 -5.66
C ALA A 23 9.11 -1.34 -6.00
N LYS A 24 9.42 -1.21 -7.28
CA LYS A 24 10.67 -0.61 -7.74
C LYS A 24 10.76 0.86 -7.31
N ALA A 25 9.69 1.61 -7.44
CA ALA A 25 9.65 3.01 -7.00
C ALA A 25 9.83 3.12 -5.49
N MET A 26 9.33 2.16 -4.75
CA MET A 26 9.49 2.09 -3.30
C MET A 26 10.89 1.68 -2.87
N GLY A 27 11.64 1.03 -3.75
CA GLY A 27 12.95 0.50 -3.41
C GLY A 27 12.88 -0.83 -2.66
N VAL A 28 11.79 -1.58 -2.82
CA VAL A 28 11.63 -2.90 -2.21
C VAL A 28 11.35 -3.93 -3.29
N SER A 29 11.52 -5.21 -2.96
CA SER A 29 11.19 -6.27 -3.91
C SER A 29 9.68 -6.39 -4.05
N GLU A 30 9.24 -6.90 -5.19
CA GLU A 30 7.83 -7.16 -5.43
C GLU A 30 7.28 -8.17 -4.41
N ARG A 31 8.09 -9.15 -4.04
CA ARG A 31 7.72 -10.13 -3.02
C ARG A 31 7.44 -9.46 -1.68
N THR A 32 8.30 -8.55 -1.26
CA THR A 32 8.13 -7.82 0.00
C THR A 32 6.85 -7.00 -0.01
N LEU A 33 6.59 -6.29 -1.10
CA LEU A 33 5.37 -5.52 -1.24
C LEU A 33 4.14 -6.41 -1.20
N SER A 34 4.20 -7.55 -1.89
CA SER A 34 3.10 -8.52 -1.90
C SER A 34 2.80 -9.05 -0.50
N LEU A 35 3.84 -9.36 0.29
CA LEU A 35 3.66 -9.82 1.65
C LEU A 35 2.94 -8.77 2.51
N LYS A 36 3.30 -7.50 2.34
CA LYS A 36 2.66 -6.41 3.07
C LYS A 36 1.20 -6.24 2.66
N LEU A 37 0.91 -6.28 1.36
CA LEU A 37 -0.45 -6.14 0.86
C LEU A 37 -1.33 -7.34 1.22
N ASN A 38 -0.72 -8.48 1.54
CA ASN A 38 -1.44 -9.69 1.96
C ASN A 38 -1.46 -9.87 3.47
N ASN A 39 -1.13 -8.83 4.23
CA ASN A 39 -1.17 -8.84 5.70
C ASN A 39 -0.20 -9.84 6.34
N LYS A 40 0.87 -10.21 5.65
CA LYS A 40 1.89 -11.10 6.21
C LYS A 40 2.91 -10.34 7.04
N ILE A 41 3.21 -9.10 6.64
CA ILE A 41 4.07 -8.19 7.39
C ILE A 41 3.43 -6.81 7.35
N PHE A 42 3.73 -5.98 8.34
CA PHE A 42 3.14 -4.65 8.44
C PHE A 42 3.92 -3.61 7.65
N PHE A 43 3.22 -2.58 7.20
CA PHE A 43 3.90 -1.39 6.68
C PHE A 43 4.47 -0.60 7.85
N SER A 44 5.70 -0.12 7.71
CA SER A 44 6.28 0.79 8.70
C SER A 44 5.72 2.19 8.47
N GLN A 45 5.90 3.07 9.45
CA GLN A 45 5.47 4.46 9.31
C GLN A 45 6.19 5.15 8.16
N ASP A 46 7.49 4.89 8.00
CA ASP A 46 8.26 5.46 6.91
C ASP A 46 7.73 4.99 5.56
N GLU A 47 7.36 3.72 5.46
CA GLU A 47 6.77 3.18 4.24
C GLU A 47 5.42 3.80 3.93
N ILE A 48 4.58 3.97 4.92
CA ILE A 48 3.28 4.61 4.75
C ILE A 48 3.46 6.04 4.23
N THR A 49 4.41 6.77 4.81
CA THR A 49 4.72 8.13 4.37
C THR A 49 5.17 8.15 2.92
N LYS A 50 6.11 7.26 2.58
CA LYS A 50 6.66 7.19 1.22
C LYS A 50 5.59 6.80 0.21
N ILE A 51 4.77 5.80 0.53
CA ILE A 51 3.68 5.37 -0.33
C ILE A 51 2.68 6.51 -0.55
N SER A 52 2.36 7.22 0.52
CA SER A 52 1.43 8.35 0.44
C SER A 52 1.94 9.43 -0.50
N GLU A 53 3.24 9.72 -0.44
CA GLU A 53 3.86 10.68 -1.35
C GLU A 53 3.83 10.19 -2.79
N LEU A 54 4.21 8.94 -3.03
CA LEU A 54 4.26 8.37 -4.38
C LEU A 54 2.87 8.27 -5.02
N LEU A 55 1.85 7.99 -4.22
CA LEU A 55 0.48 7.81 -4.73
C LEU A 55 -0.38 9.07 -4.57
N SER A 56 0.19 10.16 -4.06
CA SER A 56 -0.54 11.41 -3.83
C SER A 56 -1.74 11.19 -2.91
N ILE A 57 -1.55 10.40 -1.85
CA ILE A 57 -2.56 10.18 -0.84
C ILE A 57 -2.43 11.26 0.22
N VAL A 58 -3.51 12.03 0.44
CA VAL A 58 -3.49 13.10 1.45
C VAL A 58 -3.73 12.51 2.84
N SER A 59 -3.35 13.26 3.88
CA SER A 59 -3.43 12.80 5.27
C SER A 59 -4.81 12.27 5.64
N ASP A 60 -5.85 12.93 5.17
CA ASP A 60 -7.24 12.57 5.48
C ASP A 60 -7.63 11.21 4.91
N GLU A 61 -6.89 10.72 3.91
CA GLU A 61 -7.18 9.47 3.23
C GLU A 61 -6.35 8.30 3.75
N ILE A 62 -5.34 8.54 4.57
CA ILE A 62 -4.45 7.48 5.05
C ILE A 62 -5.23 6.38 5.77
N GLN A 63 -6.21 6.76 6.58
CA GLN A 63 -7.06 5.81 7.28
C GLN A 63 -7.74 4.85 6.30
N VAL A 64 -8.25 5.38 5.19
CA VAL A 64 -9.00 4.59 4.21
C VAL A 64 -8.09 3.63 3.45
N TYR A 65 -6.87 4.06 3.14
CA TYR A 65 -5.95 3.24 2.35
C TYR A 65 -5.20 2.21 3.18
N PHE A 66 -4.84 2.54 4.42
CA PHE A 66 -3.93 1.71 5.20
C PHE A 66 -4.56 1.04 6.43
N PHE A 67 -5.66 1.57 6.93
CA PHE A 67 -6.22 1.12 8.21
C PHE A 67 -7.66 0.66 8.11
N GLU A 68 -8.16 0.43 6.91
CA GLU A 68 -9.49 -0.12 6.71
C GLU A 68 -9.47 -1.59 7.07
N LYS A 69 -10.29 -1.99 8.05
CA LYS A 69 -10.32 -3.38 8.49
C LYS A 69 -11.23 -4.20 7.60
N GLU A 70 -10.88 -5.45 7.39
CA GLU A 70 -11.75 -6.38 6.68
C GLU A 70 -13.02 -6.58 7.47
N VAL A 71 -14.14 -6.57 6.74
CA VAL A 71 -15.45 -6.87 7.30
C VAL A 71 -15.76 -8.33 6.99
N GLN A 72 -16.12 -9.06 8.03
CA GLN A 72 -16.49 -10.48 7.88
C GLN A 72 -17.99 -10.66 7.96
#